data_5269312653f3b35300ebab41b06302ae
#
_entry.id   5269312653f3b35300ebab41b06302ae
#
_cell.length_a   1.000
_cell.length_b   1.000
_cell.length_c   1.000
_cell.angle_alpha   90.00
_cell.angle_beta   90.00
_cell.angle_gamma   90.00
#
_symmetry.space_group_name_H-M   'P 1'
#
loop_
_entity.id
_entity.type
_entity.pdbx_description
1 polymer ?
#
loop_
_entity_poly.entity_id
_entity_poly.type
_entity_poly.pdbx_seq_one_letter_code
_entity_poly.pdbx_strand_id
1 'polypeptide(L)'
;KILDELLSSRYHNYSLDDLTEEVSKRLAEMYPDTDGVGRRTIEKDINYLEYEGPFLVDIERYSVASYNPEKHKTYSKRCLRYANPSFSIFKKEMTDDEEYLLKEALSILGQFDGLPNLDSLEGLRLGLGIRNNDRRIISLSKNPLENSNLLGELFTAISQRQVIELHYHVFARPKEDLQINLHPYLLKEYNRRWYLFGATENDGKLLNFSLDRVDRCIPLASHKYKEYDGDINERFDDIIGVTLLDDSPVYQIVFWVNDKSKDYVLTKPLHDSQRRLPDTMVAAFHDKYPNLEGGIFLRIDCKRNYELIRELTSFGKNLLVLEPRVIQDEVFGQISLLND
;
A
#
# COMPACT_ATOMS: atom_id res chain seq x y z
N LYS A 1 22.03 10.41 10.41
CA LYS A 1 21.41 11.63 10.95
C LYS A 1 22.39 12.36 11.86
N ILE A 2 22.91 11.76 12.95
CA ILE A 2 23.84 12.41 13.90
C ILE A 2 25.06 13.00 13.15
N LEU A 3 25.73 12.20 12.32
CA LEU A 3 26.90 12.64 11.55
C LEU A 3 26.58 13.81 10.60
N ASP A 4 25.40 13.81 9.97
CA ASP A 4 24.91 14.88 9.13
C ASP A 4 24.74 16.20 9.89
N GLU A 5 24.14 16.14 11.07
CA GLU A 5 23.98 17.31 11.96
C GLU A 5 25.32 17.90 12.39
N LEU A 6 26.32 17.04 12.67
CA LEU A 6 27.66 17.49 13.06
C LEU A 6 28.42 18.11 11.90
N LEU A 7 28.36 17.48 10.69
CA LEU A 7 29.03 18.00 9.48
C LEU A 7 28.37 19.27 8.94
N SER A 8 27.07 19.49 9.18
CA SER A 8 26.35 20.72 8.82
C SER A 8 26.57 21.86 9.82
N SER A 9 27.18 21.59 11.00
CA SER A 9 27.42 22.60 12.04
C SER A 9 28.44 23.64 11.60
N ARG A 10 28.14 24.91 11.85
CA ARG A 10 29.06 26.05 11.59
C ARG A 10 29.71 26.62 12.83
N TYR A 11 29.19 26.26 13.97
CA TYR A 11 29.65 26.81 15.24
C TYR A 11 30.73 25.97 15.89
N HIS A 12 30.94 24.72 15.42
CA HIS A 12 31.89 23.79 15.98
C HIS A 12 32.82 23.25 14.87
N ASN A 13 34.10 23.11 15.24
CA ASN A 13 35.11 22.56 14.34
C ASN A 13 35.43 21.12 14.77
N TYR A 14 34.82 20.16 14.09
CA TYR A 14 34.98 18.75 14.39
C TYR A 14 36.12 18.12 13.61
N SER A 15 37.12 17.53 14.33
CA SER A 15 38.02 16.55 13.73
C SER A 15 37.33 15.18 13.63
N LEU A 16 37.99 14.23 12.98
CA LEU A 16 37.49 12.87 12.90
C LEU A 16 37.33 12.21 14.29
N ASP A 17 38.23 12.52 15.19
CA ASP A 17 38.18 12.02 16.58
C ASP A 17 37.00 12.65 17.36
N ASP A 18 36.78 13.97 17.20
CA ASP A 18 35.62 14.62 17.82
C ASP A 18 34.31 14.11 17.25
N LEU A 19 34.23 13.85 15.94
CA LEU A 19 33.04 13.25 15.31
C LEU A 19 32.77 11.85 15.90
N THR A 20 33.82 11.05 16.08
CA THR A 20 33.69 9.70 16.65
C THR A 20 33.19 9.76 18.09
N GLU A 21 33.73 10.66 18.91
CA GLU A 21 33.31 10.83 20.28
C GLU A 21 31.86 11.34 20.41
N GLU A 22 31.53 12.40 19.65
CA GLU A 22 30.21 13.00 19.72
C GLU A 22 29.11 12.07 19.16
N VAL A 23 29.40 11.32 18.09
CA VAL A 23 28.47 10.31 17.57
C VAL A 23 28.26 9.19 18.59
N SER A 24 29.34 8.69 19.20
CA SER A 24 29.24 7.64 20.23
C SER A 24 28.43 8.11 21.43
N LYS A 25 28.65 9.34 21.89
CA LYS A 25 27.92 9.94 23.00
C LYS A 25 26.42 10.04 22.73
N ARG A 26 26.02 10.58 21.55
CA ARG A 26 24.62 10.70 21.17
C ARG A 26 23.95 9.35 20.91
N LEU A 27 24.70 8.36 20.43
CA LEU A 27 24.19 7.00 20.29
C LEU A 27 23.92 6.36 21.65
N ALA A 28 24.82 6.57 22.66
CA ALA A 28 24.60 6.06 23.99
C ALA A 28 23.41 6.71 24.72
N GLU A 29 23.10 7.98 24.42
CA GLU A 29 21.89 8.64 24.90
C GLU A 29 20.60 8.03 24.31
N MET A 30 20.64 7.57 23.03
CA MET A 30 19.50 6.95 22.34
C MET A 30 19.38 5.45 22.61
N TYR A 31 20.50 4.77 22.75
CA TYR A 31 20.63 3.33 22.91
C TYR A 31 21.65 3.01 24.03
N PRO A 32 21.20 2.89 25.29
CA PRO A 32 22.08 2.73 26.46
C PRO A 32 22.99 1.50 26.40
N ASP A 33 22.60 0.47 25.66
CA ASP A 33 23.34 -0.80 25.52
C ASP A 33 24.38 -0.80 24.38
N THR A 34 24.64 0.35 23.74
CA THR A 34 25.62 0.42 22.63
C THR A 34 27.05 0.64 23.10
N ASP A 35 27.99 -0.05 22.45
CA ASP A 35 29.46 0.18 22.67
C ASP A 35 29.98 1.44 21.95
N GLY A 36 29.06 2.23 21.33
CA GLY A 36 29.42 3.39 20.49
C GLY A 36 29.95 3.00 19.11
N VAL A 37 30.63 3.94 18.46
CA VAL A 37 31.21 3.73 17.12
C VAL A 37 32.70 3.95 17.12
N GLY A 38 33.43 3.15 16.34
CA GLY A 38 34.87 3.32 16.15
C GLY A 38 35.18 4.33 15.05
N ARG A 39 36.38 4.93 15.12
CA ARG A 39 36.90 5.87 14.12
C ARG A 39 36.79 5.34 12.69
N ARG A 40 37.10 4.06 12.44
CA ARG A 40 37.00 3.44 11.12
C ARG A 40 35.57 3.40 10.59
N THR A 41 34.57 3.32 11.43
CA THR A 41 33.17 3.37 11.06
C THR A 41 32.83 4.77 10.55
N ILE A 42 33.24 5.81 11.29
CA ILE A 42 33.03 7.21 10.87
C ILE A 42 33.76 7.50 9.55
N GLU A 43 35.00 7.00 9.38
CA GLU A 43 35.73 7.14 8.11
C GLU A 43 34.98 6.49 6.92
N LYS A 44 34.45 5.29 7.13
CA LYS A 44 33.63 4.62 6.10
C LYS A 44 32.34 5.36 5.79
N ASP A 45 31.67 5.86 6.81
CA ASP A 45 30.42 6.63 6.64
C ASP A 45 30.69 7.94 5.87
N ILE A 46 31.81 8.63 6.17
CA ILE A 46 32.23 9.82 5.45
C ILE A 46 32.54 9.48 3.96
N ASN A 47 33.29 8.41 3.71
CA ASN A 47 33.58 7.97 2.35
C ASN A 47 32.33 7.57 1.59
N TYR A 48 31.39 6.90 2.26
CA TYR A 48 30.11 6.55 1.68
C TYR A 48 29.32 7.80 1.26
N LEU A 49 29.27 8.81 2.14
CA LEU A 49 28.61 10.08 1.85
C LEU A 49 29.25 10.82 0.68
N GLU A 50 30.58 10.78 0.57
CA GLU A 50 31.38 11.55 -0.40
C GLU A 50 31.46 10.86 -1.76
N TYR A 51 31.59 9.51 -1.81
CA TYR A 51 31.95 8.80 -3.04
C TYR A 51 31.07 7.62 -3.44
N GLU A 52 30.44 6.94 -2.49
CA GLU A 52 29.80 5.64 -2.77
C GLU A 52 28.27 5.71 -2.66
N GLY A 53 27.74 6.59 -1.81
CA GLY A 53 26.32 6.72 -1.55
C GLY A 53 25.56 7.56 -2.58
N PRO A 54 24.24 7.61 -2.48
CA PRO A 54 23.40 8.36 -3.42
C PRO A 54 23.53 9.89 -3.30
N PHE A 55 24.23 10.37 -2.27
CA PHE A 55 24.27 11.79 -1.93
C PHE A 55 25.45 12.54 -2.61
N LEU A 56 26.59 11.88 -2.83
CA LEU A 56 27.82 12.42 -3.46
C LEU A 56 28.18 13.81 -2.91
N VAL A 57 28.28 13.90 -1.59
CA VAL A 57 28.40 15.18 -0.88
C VAL A 57 29.82 15.70 -0.92
N ASP A 58 30.01 16.99 -1.16
CA ASP A 58 31.31 17.64 -1.07
C ASP A 58 31.65 17.97 0.39
N ILE A 59 32.71 17.34 0.92
CA ILE A 59 33.20 17.51 2.30
C ILE A 59 34.50 18.29 2.31
N GLU A 60 34.45 19.52 2.84
CA GLU A 60 35.61 20.36 3.02
C GLU A 60 36.46 19.87 4.21
N ARG A 61 37.79 19.72 3.93
CA ARG A 61 38.80 19.41 4.94
C ARG A 61 39.66 20.65 5.19
N TYR A 62 39.54 21.21 6.38
CA TYR A 62 40.26 22.45 6.71
C TYR A 62 41.00 22.30 8.04
N SER A 63 41.88 23.26 8.32
CA SER A 63 42.71 23.25 9.53
C SER A 63 42.42 24.46 10.40
N VAL A 64 42.30 24.24 11.70
CA VAL A 64 42.13 25.30 12.72
C VAL A 64 43.24 25.21 13.76
N ALA A 65 43.72 26.35 14.23
CA ALA A 65 44.62 26.39 15.34
C ALA A 65 43.86 26.00 16.65
N SER A 66 44.33 24.99 17.32
CA SER A 66 43.77 24.52 18.60
C SER A 66 44.83 24.49 19.66
N TYR A 67 44.49 24.85 20.90
CA TYR A 67 45.42 24.87 22.03
C TYR A 67 45.25 23.59 22.85
N ASN A 68 46.38 22.91 23.15
CA ASN A 68 46.40 21.77 24.05
C ASN A 68 46.85 22.25 25.44
N PRO A 69 45.98 22.25 26.45
CA PRO A 69 46.31 22.75 27.80
C PRO A 69 47.33 21.89 28.54
N GLU A 70 47.39 20.58 28.29
CA GLU A 70 48.31 19.66 28.95
C GLU A 70 49.77 19.86 28.46
N LYS A 71 49.91 20.14 27.16
CA LYS A 71 51.20 20.31 26.51
C LYS A 71 51.63 21.78 26.35
N HIS A 72 50.78 22.71 26.77
CA HIS A 72 50.99 24.15 26.62
C HIS A 72 51.41 24.57 25.18
N LYS A 73 50.86 23.89 24.16
CA LYS A 73 51.22 24.14 22.77
C LYS A 73 49.98 24.30 21.87
N THR A 74 50.13 25.20 20.92
CA THR A 74 49.17 25.33 19.84
C THR A 74 49.51 24.31 18.73
N TYR A 75 48.52 23.62 18.22
CA TYR A 75 48.64 22.65 17.11
C TYR A 75 47.58 22.89 16.06
N SER A 76 47.84 22.40 14.85
CA SER A 76 46.85 22.44 13.74
C SER A 76 45.93 21.23 13.82
N LYS A 77 44.66 21.48 14.05
CA LYS A 77 43.59 20.46 14.13
C LYS A 77 42.93 20.38 12.74
N ARG A 78 42.95 19.20 12.10
CA ARG A 78 42.22 18.95 10.87
C ARG A 78 40.77 18.68 11.17
N CYS A 79 39.88 19.47 10.56
CA CYS A 79 38.43 19.41 10.76
C CYS A 79 37.70 19.12 9.45
N LEU A 80 36.49 18.64 9.55
CA LEU A 80 35.63 18.27 8.44
C LEU A 80 34.26 18.97 8.60
N ARG A 81 33.72 19.43 7.47
CA ARG A 81 32.33 19.94 7.38
C ARG A 81 31.83 19.83 5.94
N TYR A 82 30.56 19.99 5.74
CA TYR A 82 30.03 20.14 4.38
C TYR A 82 30.56 21.42 3.73
N ALA A 83 31.03 21.30 2.47
CA ALA A 83 31.52 22.46 1.70
C ALA A 83 30.41 23.49 1.48
N ASN A 84 29.18 23.03 1.18
CA ASN A 84 28.02 23.89 1.13
C ASN A 84 27.43 24.07 2.55
N PRO A 85 27.41 25.31 3.02
CA PRO A 85 26.96 25.63 4.37
C PRO A 85 25.46 25.41 4.65
N SER A 86 24.64 25.42 3.64
CA SER A 86 23.20 25.19 3.76
C SER A 86 22.82 23.74 3.55
N PHE A 87 23.81 22.89 3.20
CA PHE A 87 23.56 21.49 2.90
C PHE A 87 23.37 20.66 4.17
N SER A 88 22.39 19.77 4.11
CA SER A 88 22.22 18.63 4.98
C SER A 88 21.50 17.56 4.18
N ILE A 89 21.84 16.29 4.40
CA ILE A 89 21.15 15.14 3.76
C ILE A 89 19.65 15.17 4.04
N PHE A 90 19.27 15.66 5.21
CA PHE A 90 17.87 15.72 5.66
C PHE A 90 17.22 17.10 5.48
N LYS A 91 17.97 18.10 4.99
CA LYS A 91 17.48 19.45 4.69
C LYS A 91 17.74 19.80 3.22
N LYS A 92 17.67 18.81 2.32
CA LYS A 92 17.67 19.12 0.88
C LYS A 92 16.48 20.05 0.62
N GLU A 93 16.77 21.25 0.14
CA GLU A 93 15.72 22.10 -0.42
C GLU A 93 15.12 21.34 -1.60
N MET A 94 13.82 21.09 -1.52
CA MET A 94 13.10 20.47 -2.64
C MET A 94 13.16 21.43 -3.82
N THR A 95 13.38 20.89 -5.01
CA THR A 95 13.18 21.65 -6.24
C THR A 95 11.68 21.99 -6.39
N ASP A 96 11.38 23.02 -7.18
CA ASP A 96 9.99 23.40 -7.47
C ASP A 96 9.17 22.23 -8.00
N ASP A 97 9.78 21.34 -8.82
CA ASP A 97 9.15 20.14 -9.35
C ASP A 97 8.89 19.08 -8.27
N GLU A 98 9.85 18.87 -7.36
CA GLU A 98 9.69 17.94 -6.23
C GLU A 98 8.61 18.46 -5.25
N GLU A 99 8.58 19.76 -4.98
CA GLU A 99 7.55 20.39 -4.15
C GLU A 99 6.17 20.27 -4.80
N TYR A 100 6.07 20.52 -6.11
CA TYR A 100 4.84 20.37 -6.87
C TYR A 100 4.34 18.92 -6.81
N LEU A 101 5.22 17.94 -7.10
CA LEU A 101 4.88 16.52 -7.04
C LEU A 101 4.40 16.10 -5.63
N LEU A 102 5.08 16.57 -4.58
CA LEU A 102 4.68 16.31 -3.21
C LEU A 102 3.30 16.90 -2.87
N LYS A 103 3.04 18.14 -3.32
CA LYS A 103 1.73 18.79 -3.16
C LYS A 103 0.61 17.99 -3.83
N GLU A 104 0.82 17.52 -5.07
CA GLU A 104 -0.14 16.69 -5.79
C GLU A 104 -0.37 15.34 -5.07
N ALA A 105 0.71 14.66 -4.65
CA ALA A 105 0.61 13.41 -3.89
C ALA A 105 -0.19 13.58 -2.60
N LEU A 106 0.08 14.62 -1.82
CA LEU A 106 -0.66 14.94 -0.59
C LEU A 106 -2.13 15.30 -0.87
N SER A 107 -2.40 15.97 -2.00
CA SER A 107 -3.77 16.27 -2.44
C SER A 107 -4.55 14.99 -2.78
N ILE A 108 -3.90 14.01 -3.42
CA ILE A 108 -4.49 12.70 -3.73
C ILE A 108 -4.71 11.90 -2.43
N LEU A 109 -3.69 11.82 -1.57
CA LEU A 109 -3.79 11.10 -0.29
C LEU A 109 -4.87 11.69 0.62
N GLY A 110 -5.04 13.01 0.63
CA GLY A 110 -6.11 13.68 1.36
C GLY A 110 -7.53 13.38 0.86
N GLN A 111 -7.68 12.63 -0.24
CA GLN A 111 -8.96 12.14 -0.70
C GLN A 111 -9.39 10.83 -0.02
N PHE A 112 -8.48 10.14 0.65
CA PHE A 112 -8.79 8.92 1.42
C PHE A 112 -9.14 9.32 2.85
N ASP A 113 -10.40 9.17 3.21
CA ASP A 113 -10.85 9.40 4.58
C ASP A 113 -10.40 8.22 5.47
N GLY A 114 -9.93 8.51 6.70
CA GLY A 114 -9.57 7.50 7.69
C GLY A 114 -8.17 6.89 7.58
N LEU A 115 -7.30 7.39 6.71
CA LEU A 115 -5.89 6.99 6.75
C LEU A 115 -5.24 7.38 8.07
N PRO A 116 -4.36 6.53 8.65
CA PRO A 116 -3.64 6.86 9.87
C PRO A 116 -2.75 8.09 9.68
N ASN A 117 -2.61 8.89 10.73
CA ASN A 117 -1.78 10.10 10.74
C ASN A 117 -2.23 11.22 9.76
N LEU A 118 -3.52 11.26 9.39
CA LEU A 118 -4.06 12.37 8.59
C LEU A 118 -3.80 13.73 9.23
N ASP A 119 -3.80 13.85 10.56
CA ASP A 119 -3.43 15.08 11.26
C ASP A 119 -1.99 15.51 10.96
N SER A 120 -1.06 14.54 10.84
CA SER A 120 0.32 14.82 10.44
C SER A 120 0.42 15.21 8.96
N LEU A 121 -0.40 14.62 8.09
CA LEU A 121 -0.53 15.03 6.68
C LEU A 121 -1.08 16.44 6.56
N GLU A 122 -2.06 16.81 7.39
CA GLU A 122 -2.60 18.18 7.42
C GLU A 122 -1.52 19.19 7.86
N GLY A 123 -0.71 18.85 8.86
CA GLY A 123 0.45 19.66 9.25
C GLY A 123 1.47 19.83 8.10
N LEU A 124 1.74 18.78 7.35
CA LEU A 124 2.60 18.84 6.15
C LEU A 124 1.98 19.70 5.05
N ARG A 125 0.69 19.55 4.78
CA ARG A 125 -0.05 20.37 3.81
C ARG A 125 0.01 21.85 4.14
N LEU A 126 -0.23 22.20 5.40
CA LEU A 126 -0.13 23.59 5.89
C LEU A 126 1.30 24.13 5.76
N GLY A 127 2.32 23.31 6.12
CA GLY A 127 3.74 23.67 5.99
C GLY A 127 4.19 23.93 4.55
N LEU A 128 3.59 23.23 3.60
CA LEU A 128 3.82 23.41 2.16
C LEU A 128 2.91 24.47 1.51
N GLY A 129 2.08 25.16 2.28
CA GLY A 129 1.17 26.20 1.78
C GLY A 129 0.00 25.66 0.95
N ILE A 130 -0.32 24.35 1.04
CA ILE A 130 -1.46 23.76 0.33
C ILE A 130 -2.75 24.22 1.02
N ARG A 131 -3.57 24.97 0.32
CA ARG A 131 -4.86 25.44 0.82
C ARG A 131 -5.98 24.47 0.46
N ASN A 132 -6.98 24.33 1.33
CA ASN A 132 -8.15 23.46 1.09
C ASN A 132 -9.00 23.89 -0.12
N ASN A 133 -8.74 25.07 -0.71
CA ASN A 133 -9.46 25.61 -1.85
C ASN A 133 -8.72 25.44 -3.18
N ASP A 134 -7.60 24.72 -3.22
CA ASP A 134 -6.91 24.47 -4.49
C ASP A 134 -7.80 23.59 -5.37
N ARG A 135 -7.91 23.98 -6.65
CA ARG A 135 -8.76 23.32 -7.64
C ARG A 135 -8.37 21.84 -7.71
N ARG A 136 -9.29 20.95 -7.33
CA ARG A 136 -9.09 19.51 -7.49
C ARG A 136 -9.04 19.15 -8.96
N ILE A 137 -7.90 18.65 -9.43
CA ILE A 137 -7.70 18.19 -10.80
C ILE A 137 -8.05 16.72 -10.91
N ILE A 138 -7.76 15.92 -9.86
CA ILE A 138 -8.06 14.50 -9.78
C ILE A 138 -9.18 14.29 -8.75
N SER A 139 -10.24 13.59 -9.15
CA SER A 139 -11.33 13.20 -8.26
C SER A 139 -11.45 11.70 -8.21
N LEU A 140 -11.28 11.12 -7.03
CA LEU A 140 -11.52 9.70 -6.78
C LEU A 140 -12.96 9.49 -6.32
N SER A 141 -13.59 8.40 -6.81
CA SER A 141 -14.93 8.03 -6.34
C SER A 141 -14.86 7.59 -4.89
N LYS A 142 -15.60 8.28 -4.03
CA LYS A 142 -15.67 7.99 -2.59
C LYS A 142 -16.95 7.26 -2.23
N ASN A 143 -16.86 6.31 -1.30
CA ASN A 143 -17.96 5.90 -0.46
C ASN A 143 -17.56 6.31 0.96
N PRO A 144 -18.24 7.30 1.59
CA PRO A 144 -17.88 7.71 2.95
C PRO A 144 -18.02 6.50 3.88
N LEU A 145 -16.94 6.15 4.57
CA LEU A 145 -16.97 5.19 5.66
C LEU A 145 -17.62 5.89 6.86
N GLU A 146 -18.69 5.30 7.38
CA GLU A 146 -19.34 5.79 8.62
C GLU A 146 -18.34 5.77 9.80
N ASN A 147 -17.38 4.83 9.79
CA ASN A 147 -16.33 4.65 10.80
C ASN A 147 -14.94 4.84 10.19
N SER A 148 -14.62 6.03 9.69
CA SER A 148 -13.34 6.32 9.04
C SER A 148 -12.12 6.05 9.93
N ASN A 149 -12.22 6.18 11.24
CA ASN A 149 -11.14 5.92 12.20
C ASN A 149 -10.70 4.46 12.21
N LEU A 150 -11.61 3.50 11.92
CA LEU A 150 -11.29 2.06 11.89
C LEU A 150 -10.21 1.72 10.87
N LEU A 151 -10.17 2.42 9.75
CA LEU A 151 -9.13 2.17 8.74
C LEU A 151 -7.73 2.43 9.31
N GLY A 152 -7.57 3.52 10.07
CA GLY A 152 -6.32 3.87 10.74
C GLY A 152 -5.95 2.89 11.87
N GLU A 153 -6.92 2.48 12.66
CA GLU A 153 -6.72 1.51 13.75
C GLU A 153 -6.28 0.15 13.19
N LEU A 154 -6.96 -0.34 12.16
CA LEU A 154 -6.65 -1.61 11.50
C LEU A 154 -5.30 -1.55 10.77
N PHE A 155 -4.99 -0.44 10.08
CA PHE A 155 -3.67 -0.25 9.48
C PHE A 155 -2.56 -0.33 10.55
N THR A 156 -2.76 0.30 11.69
CA THR A 156 -1.82 0.28 12.81
C THR A 156 -1.66 -1.14 13.35
N ALA A 157 -2.77 -1.86 13.57
CA ALA A 157 -2.75 -3.23 14.04
C ALA A 157 -1.99 -4.18 13.10
N ILE A 158 -2.20 -4.05 11.78
CA ILE A 158 -1.45 -4.82 10.77
C ILE A 158 0.04 -4.46 10.79
N SER A 159 0.37 -3.17 10.77
CA SER A 159 1.76 -2.69 10.76
C SER A 159 2.54 -3.09 12.00
N GLN A 160 1.89 -3.12 13.15
CA GLN A 160 2.48 -3.50 14.43
C GLN A 160 2.33 -4.99 14.75
N ARG A 161 1.75 -5.78 13.83
CA ARG A 161 1.57 -7.23 14.00
C ARG A 161 0.81 -7.57 15.29
N GLN A 162 -0.33 -6.93 15.47
CA GLN A 162 -1.17 -7.12 16.65
C GLN A 162 -2.38 -8.00 16.33
N VAL A 163 -2.67 -8.95 17.22
CA VAL A 163 -3.96 -9.67 17.22
C VAL A 163 -5.03 -8.69 17.65
N ILE A 164 -6.19 -8.77 17.02
CA ILE A 164 -7.35 -7.91 17.34
C ILE A 164 -8.57 -8.75 17.68
N GLU A 165 -9.40 -8.22 18.58
CA GLU A 165 -10.78 -8.62 18.72
C GLU A 165 -11.65 -7.71 17.85
N LEU A 166 -12.31 -8.30 16.85
CA LEU A 166 -13.18 -7.61 15.91
C LEU A 166 -14.63 -7.80 16.32
N HIS A 167 -15.37 -6.71 16.51
CA HIS A 167 -16.81 -6.72 16.69
C HIS A 167 -17.48 -6.45 15.34
N TYR A 168 -18.28 -7.42 14.89
CA TYR A 168 -18.80 -7.45 13.53
C TYR A 168 -20.25 -7.83 13.49
N HIS A 169 -21.09 -7.08 12.77
CA HIS A 169 -22.48 -7.41 12.58
C HIS A 169 -22.77 -7.96 11.19
N VAL A 170 -23.68 -8.92 11.10
CA VAL A 170 -24.10 -9.56 9.84
C VAL A 170 -25.47 -9.00 9.44
N PHE A 171 -25.56 -8.40 8.23
CA PHE A 171 -26.85 -7.83 7.77
C PHE A 171 -28.01 -8.82 7.75
N ALA A 172 -27.75 -10.08 7.42
CA ALA A 172 -28.79 -11.13 7.46
C ALA A 172 -29.23 -11.49 8.86
N ARG A 173 -28.49 -11.11 9.90
CA ARG A 173 -28.75 -11.40 11.31
C ARG A 173 -28.46 -10.19 12.19
N PRO A 174 -29.26 -9.12 12.07
CA PRO A 174 -28.93 -7.82 12.68
C PRO A 174 -28.91 -7.80 14.22
N LYS A 175 -29.25 -8.91 14.87
CA LYS A 175 -29.22 -9.07 16.34
C LYS A 175 -28.01 -9.89 16.83
N GLU A 176 -27.20 -10.42 15.93
CA GLU A 176 -26.02 -11.21 16.29
C GLU A 176 -24.75 -10.34 16.09
N ASP A 177 -24.16 -9.91 17.21
CA ASP A 177 -22.86 -9.31 17.24
C ASP A 177 -21.82 -10.43 17.35
N LEU A 178 -20.98 -10.56 16.33
CA LEU A 178 -19.90 -11.51 16.33
C LEU A 178 -18.65 -10.87 16.92
N GLN A 179 -18.05 -11.54 17.90
CA GLN A 179 -16.75 -11.20 18.45
C GLN A 179 -15.73 -12.24 17.96
N ILE A 180 -14.74 -11.80 17.21
CA ILE A 180 -13.81 -12.68 16.52
C ILE A 180 -12.38 -12.20 16.77
N ASN A 181 -11.54 -13.08 17.31
CA ASN A 181 -10.12 -12.83 17.43
C ASN A 181 -9.44 -13.15 16.10
N LEU A 182 -8.72 -12.16 15.56
CA LEU A 182 -8.09 -12.22 14.25
C LEU A 182 -6.62 -11.84 14.29
N HIS A 183 -5.84 -12.50 13.43
CA HIS A 183 -4.57 -12.03 12.93
C HIS A 183 -4.84 -11.20 11.66
N PRO A 184 -4.86 -9.87 11.70
CA PRO A 184 -5.17 -9.04 10.55
C PRO A 184 -3.97 -8.97 9.60
N TYR A 185 -4.19 -9.12 8.27
CA TYR A 185 -3.11 -9.20 7.30
C TYR A 185 -3.15 -8.15 6.21
N LEU A 186 -4.35 -7.81 5.70
CA LEU A 186 -4.49 -6.94 4.54
C LEU A 186 -5.76 -6.09 4.62
N LEU A 187 -5.63 -4.82 4.25
CA LEU A 187 -6.76 -3.94 3.93
C LEU A 187 -6.83 -3.80 2.40
N LYS A 188 -7.96 -4.21 1.82
CA LYS A 188 -8.19 -4.15 0.37
C LYS A 188 -9.44 -3.32 0.07
N GLU A 189 -9.27 -2.33 -0.80
CA GLU A 189 -10.40 -1.61 -1.38
C GLU A 189 -10.91 -2.37 -2.61
N TYR A 190 -12.22 -2.57 -2.68
CA TYR A 190 -12.89 -3.08 -3.87
C TYR A 190 -14.27 -2.45 -4.02
N ASN A 191 -14.52 -1.90 -5.19
CA ASN A 191 -15.80 -1.30 -5.54
C ASN A 191 -16.27 -0.25 -4.51
N ARG A 192 -15.34 0.62 -4.07
CA ARG A 192 -15.53 1.71 -3.10
C ARG A 192 -15.85 1.25 -1.67
N ARG A 193 -15.53 -0.02 -1.32
CA ARG A 193 -15.64 -0.54 0.04
C ARG A 193 -14.29 -1.08 0.48
N TRP A 194 -14.01 -0.89 1.75
CA TRP A 194 -12.83 -1.46 2.38
C TRP A 194 -13.15 -2.81 3.02
N TYR A 195 -12.23 -3.71 2.89
CA TYR A 195 -12.31 -5.06 3.45
C TYR A 195 -11.03 -5.35 4.24
N LEU A 196 -11.20 -5.91 5.44
CA LEU A 196 -10.13 -6.48 6.22
C LEU A 196 -10.04 -7.97 5.89
N PHE A 197 -8.83 -8.44 5.58
CA PHE A 197 -8.50 -9.86 5.48
C PHE A 197 -7.67 -10.26 6.69
N GLY A 198 -8.03 -11.35 7.33
CA GLY A 198 -7.34 -11.87 8.49
C GLY A 198 -7.69 -13.33 8.76
N ALA A 199 -6.80 -14.03 9.48
CA ALA A 199 -7.06 -15.39 9.92
C ALA A 199 -7.65 -15.39 11.33
N THR A 200 -8.67 -16.22 11.54
CA THR A 200 -9.20 -16.43 12.89
C THR A 200 -8.15 -17.09 13.77
N GLU A 201 -8.09 -16.67 15.03
CA GLU A 201 -7.14 -17.23 16.01
C GLU A 201 -7.43 -18.72 16.31
N ASN A 202 -8.70 -19.11 16.25
CA ASN A 202 -9.15 -20.44 16.65
C ASN A 202 -8.82 -21.55 15.64
N ASP A 203 -9.12 -21.33 14.35
CA ASP A 203 -8.98 -22.34 13.30
C ASP A 203 -8.03 -21.92 12.17
N GLY A 204 -7.50 -20.69 12.24
CA GLY A 204 -6.57 -20.16 11.24
C GLY A 204 -7.22 -19.92 9.87
N LYS A 205 -8.54 -19.94 9.78
CA LYS A 205 -9.26 -19.73 8.52
C LYS A 205 -9.16 -18.26 8.09
N LEU A 206 -8.70 -18.04 6.86
CA LEU A 206 -8.67 -16.72 6.26
C LEU A 206 -10.09 -16.27 5.90
N LEU A 207 -10.51 -15.15 6.47
CA LEU A 207 -11.82 -14.53 6.24
C LEU A 207 -11.66 -13.09 5.79
N ASN A 208 -12.72 -12.55 5.18
CA ASN A 208 -12.84 -11.14 4.87
C ASN A 208 -14.00 -10.48 5.60
N PHE A 209 -13.79 -9.26 6.02
CA PHE A 209 -14.76 -8.45 6.76
C PHE A 209 -14.90 -7.09 6.10
N SER A 210 -16.11 -6.74 5.69
CA SER A 210 -16.41 -5.40 5.17
C SER A 210 -16.40 -4.39 6.31
N LEU A 211 -15.64 -3.28 6.17
CA LEU A 211 -15.46 -2.32 7.25
C LEU A 211 -16.73 -1.57 7.64
N ASP A 212 -17.68 -1.45 6.74
CA ASP A 212 -19.01 -0.88 7.01
C ASP A 212 -19.88 -1.71 7.97
N ARG A 213 -19.42 -2.91 8.31
CA ARG A 213 -20.05 -3.82 9.28
C ARG A 213 -19.19 -4.08 10.51
N VAL A 214 -18.09 -3.36 10.66
CA VAL A 214 -17.22 -3.41 11.83
C VAL A 214 -17.63 -2.30 12.79
N ASP A 215 -18.04 -2.65 13.99
CA ASP A 215 -18.42 -1.67 15.01
C ASP A 215 -17.21 -1.15 15.75
N ARG A 216 -16.26 -2.03 16.07
CA ARG A 216 -15.01 -1.68 16.75
C ARG A 216 -13.93 -2.75 16.58
N CYS A 217 -12.69 -2.32 16.79
CA CYS A 217 -11.50 -3.15 16.77
C CYS A 217 -10.72 -2.91 18.07
N ILE A 218 -10.38 -3.97 18.79
CA ILE A 218 -9.66 -3.90 20.07
C ILE A 218 -8.37 -4.68 19.95
N PRO A 219 -7.18 -4.05 20.06
CA PRO A 219 -5.90 -4.76 20.07
C PRO A 219 -5.77 -5.67 21.31
N LEU A 220 -5.33 -6.91 21.11
CA LEU A 220 -5.10 -7.91 22.15
C LEU A 220 -3.60 -8.08 22.41
N ALA A 221 -3.02 -7.23 23.24
CA ALA A 221 -1.58 -7.18 23.50
C ALA A 221 -0.96 -8.48 24.07
N SER A 222 -1.78 -9.32 24.75
CA SER A 222 -1.31 -10.59 25.33
C SER A 222 -1.32 -11.77 24.34
N HIS A 223 -1.89 -11.58 23.14
CA HIS A 223 -2.03 -12.64 22.15
C HIS A 223 -0.83 -12.64 21.18
N LYS A 224 -0.33 -13.84 20.87
CA LYS A 224 0.81 -14.00 19.97
C LYS A 224 0.34 -13.91 18.53
N TYR A 225 0.81 -12.90 17.80
CA TYR A 225 0.52 -12.75 16.38
C TYR A 225 1.14 -13.89 15.56
N LYS A 226 0.38 -14.38 14.58
CA LYS A 226 0.82 -15.37 13.60
C LYS A 226 0.86 -14.71 12.23
N GLU A 227 2.02 -14.78 11.58
CA GLU A 227 2.19 -14.30 10.19
C GLU A 227 1.35 -15.12 9.21
N TYR A 228 0.96 -14.50 8.11
CA TYR A 228 0.42 -15.23 6.96
C TYR A 228 1.56 -15.99 6.28
N ASP A 229 1.32 -17.24 5.91
CA ASP A 229 2.30 -18.06 5.20
C ASP A 229 2.15 -17.86 3.68
N GLY A 230 3.14 -17.22 3.05
CA GLY A 230 3.15 -16.87 1.63
C GLY A 230 2.67 -15.43 1.34
N ASP A 231 2.38 -15.15 0.07
CA ASP A 231 1.82 -13.87 -0.37
C ASP A 231 0.29 -13.92 -0.38
N ILE A 232 -0.34 -13.13 0.47
CA ILE A 232 -1.80 -13.04 0.55
C ILE A 232 -2.42 -12.53 -0.78
N ASN A 233 -1.66 -11.82 -1.61
CA ASN A 233 -2.15 -11.31 -2.88
C ASN A 233 -2.43 -12.45 -3.88
N GLU A 234 -1.71 -13.55 -3.83
CA GLU A 234 -1.96 -14.75 -4.67
C GLU A 234 -3.38 -15.33 -4.49
N ARG A 235 -4.02 -15.03 -3.34
CA ARG A 235 -5.42 -15.45 -3.09
C ARG A 235 -6.44 -14.77 -4.00
N PHE A 236 -6.04 -13.70 -4.66
CA PHE A 236 -6.90 -12.91 -5.54
C PHE A 236 -6.66 -13.20 -7.04
N ASP A 237 -5.62 -13.96 -7.39
CA ASP A 237 -5.23 -14.22 -8.77
C ASP A 237 -6.29 -14.98 -9.58
N ASP A 238 -7.09 -15.81 -8.89
CA ASP A 238 -8.13 -16.64 -9.53
C ASP A 238 -9.55 -16.10 -9.32
N ILE A 239 -9.73 -14.90 -8.77
CA ILE A 239 -11.06 -14.34 -8.46
C ILE A 239 -11.24 -12.91 -8.99
N ILE A 240 -12.49 -12.55 -9.23
CA ILE A 240 -12.88 -11.14 -9.33
C ILE A 240 -13.34 -10.69 -7.94
N GLY A 241 -12.78 -9.58 -7.44
CA GLY A 241 -13.24 -8.98 -6.19
C GLY A 241 -12.57 -9.47 -4.93
N VAL A 242 -13.37 -9.80 -3.90
CA VAL A 242 -12.90 -10.00 -2.53
C VAL A 242 -13.46 -11.24 -1.84
N THR A 243 -14.46 -11.91 -2.41
CA THR A 243 -15.05 -13.12 -1.82
C THR A 243 -14.18 -14.34 -2.12
N LEU A 244 -13.47 -14.81 -1.10
CA LEU A 244 -12.64 -16.02 -1.16
C LEU A 244 -13.53 -17.26 -0.96
N LEU A 245 -13.43 -18.21 -1.90
CA LEU A 245 -14.08 -19.52 -1.83
C LEU A 245 -13.01 -20.58 -2.04
N ASP A 246 -12.48 -21.12 -0.93
CA ASP A 246 -11.35 -22.04 -0.95
C ASP A 246 -11.62 -23.32 -1.75
N ASP A 247 -12.85 -23.86 -1.64
CA ASP A 247 -13.26 -25.11 -2.29
C ASP A 247 -13.79 -24.93 -3.72
N SER A 248 -13.85 -23.70 -4.24
CA SER A 248 -14.32 -23.45 -5.61
C SER A 248 -13.21 -23.76 -6.63
N PRO A 249 -13.48 -24.58 -7.65
CA PRO A 249 -12.54 -24.78 -8.75
C PRO A 249 -12.43 -23.54 -9.62
N VAL A 250 -11.29 -23.41 -10.32
CA VAL A 250 -11.13 -22.43 -11.39
C VAL A 250 -11.87 -22.92 -12.61
N TYR A 251 -12.81 -22.13 -13.10
CA TYR A 251 -13.57 -22.40 -14.33
C TYR A 251 -12.95 -21.69 -15.50
N GLN A 252 -12.90 -22.36 -16.65
CA GLN A 252 -12.67 -21.71 -17.94
C GLN A 252 -14.00 -21.18 -18.43
N ILE A 253 -14.16 -19.87 -18.37
CA ILE A 253 -15.42 -19.21 -18.70
C ILE A 253 -15.30 -18.59 -20.07
N VAL A 254 -16.07 -19.10 -21.02
CA VAL A 254 -16.16 -18.57 -22.38
C VAL A 254 -17.40 -17.69 -22.50
N PHE A 255 -17.21 -16.52 -23.07
CA PHE A 255 -18.28 -15.56 -23.26
C PHE A 255 -18.10 -14.79 -24.58
N TRP A 256 -19.22 -14.38 -25.15
CA TRP A 256 -19.28 -13.50 -26.30
C TRP A 256 -19.65 -12.09 -25.89
N VAL A 257 -19.02 -11.09 -26.50
CA VAL A 257 -19.32 -9.67 -26.28
C VAL A 257 -19.62 -9.03 -27.62
N ASN A 258 -20.75 -8.31 -27.71
CA ASN A 258 -21.17 -7.66 -28.95
C ASN A 258 -20.26 -6.48 -29.35
N ASP A 259 -20.41 -5.99 -30.58
CA ASP A 259 -19.61 -4.89 -31.13
C ASP A 259 -19.67 -3.59 -30.30
N LYS A 260 -20.77 -3.33 -29.58
CA LYS A 260 -20.93 -2.12 -28.76
C LYS A 260 -20.07 -2.13 -27.51
N SER A 261 -19.80 -3.30 -26.96
CA SER A 261 -19.11 -3.45 -25.68
C SER A 261 -17.72 -4.08 -25.78
N LYS A 262 -17.34 -4.64 -26.95
CA LYS A 262 -16.09 -5.35 -27.12
C LYS A 262 -14.85 -4.50 -26.76
N ASP A 263 -14.82 -3.24 -27.18
CA ASP A 263 -13.67 -2.37 -26.94
C ASP A 263 -13.54 -2.00 -25.44
N TYR A 264 -14.65 -1.86 -24.73
CA TYR A 264 -14.63 -1.66 -23.27
C TYR A 264 -14.03 -2.86 -22.54
N VAL A 265 -14.42 -4.09 -22.93
CA VAL A 265 -13.89 -5.32 -22.30
C VAL A 265 -12.45 -5.61 -22.72
N LEU A 266 -12.03 -5.17 -23.91
CA LEU A 266 -10.64 -5.30 -24.37
C LEU A 266 -9.70 -4.28 -23.70
N THR A 267 -10.16 -3.05 -23.46
CA THR A 267 -9.35 -2.00 -22.83
C THR A 267 -9.34 -2.09 -21.31
N LYS A 268 -10.40 -2.69 -20.73
CA LYS A 268 -10.49 -3.01 -19.30
C LYS A 268 -10.92 -4.47 -19.14
N PRO A 269 -9.98 -5.43 -19.16
CA PRO A 269 -10.26 -6.83 -18.97
C PRO A 269 -11.04 -7.11 -17.68
N LEU A 270 -11.96 -8.08 -17.73
CA LEU A 270 -12.73 -8.49 -16.56
C LEU A 270 -11.85 -9.18 -15.51
N HIS A 271 -10.80 -9.87 -15.99
CA HIS A 271 -9.83 -10.58 -15.16
C HIS A 271 -8.49 -10.64 -15.91
N ASP A 272 -7.36 -10.73 -15.20
CA ASP A 272 -6.01 -10.74 -15.78
C ASP A 272 -5.76 -11.96 -16.70
N SER A 273 -6.48 -13.06 -16.47
CA SER A 273 -6.46 -14.24 -17.35
C SER A 273 -7.21 -14.05 -18.68
N GLN A 274 -7.84 -12.89 -18.92
CA GLN A 274 -8.65 -12.68 -20.10
C GLN A 274 -7.83 -12.80 -21.39
N ARG A 275 -8.33 -13.62 -22.33
CA ARG A 275 -7.72 -13.79 -23.66
C ARG A 275 -8.77 -14.06 -24.73
N ARG A 276 -8.41 -13.80 -25.97
CA ARG A 276 -9.25 -14.12 -27.14
C ARG A 276 -9.27 -15.64 -27.36
N LEU A 277 -10.39 -16.16 -27.82
CA LEU A 277 -10.46 -17.53 -28.26
C LEU A 277 -9.66 -17.74 -29.56
N PRO A 278 -9.03 -18.91 -29.76
CA PRO A 278 -8.47 -19.29 -31.04
C PRO A 278 -9.56 -19.41 -32.14
N ASP A 279 -9.22 -19.08 -33.39
CA ASP A 279 -10.16 -19.07 -34.52
C ASP A 279 -10.89 -20.40 -34.71
N THR A 280 -10.23 -21.53 -34.45
CA THR A 280 -10.84 -22.86 -34.49
C THR A 280 -11.99 -23.04 -33.53
N MET A 281 -11.87 -22.47 -32.33
CA MET A 281 -12.92 -22.50 -31.32
C MET A 281 -14.03 -21.50 -31.67
N VAL A 282 -13.64 -20.33 -32.17
CA VAL A 282 -14.61 -19.30 -32.63
C VAL A 282 -15.54 -19.89 -33.70
N ALA A 283 -15.00 -20.61 -34.68
CA ALA A 283 -15.82 -21.28 -35.70
C ALA A 283 -16.85 -22.26 -35.11
N ALA A 284 -16.39 -23.10 -34.15
CA ALA A 284 -17.29 -24.04 -33.46
C ALA A 284 -18.41 -23.35 -32.68
N PHE A 285 -18.11 -22.21 -32.04
CA PHE A 285 -19.14 -21.42 -31.35
C PHE A 285 -20.09 -20.71 -32.30
N HIS A 286 -19.65 -20.25 -33.48
CA HIS A 286 -20.54 -19.70 -34.51
C HIS A 286 -21.49 -20.77 -35.04
N ASP A 287 -21.00 -22.00 -35.26
CA ASP A 287 -21.87 -23.11 -35.68
C ASP A 287 -22.93 -23.45 -34.61
N LYS A 288 -22.54 -23.40 -33.32
CA LYS A 288 -23.44 -23.69 -32.20
C LYS A 288 -24.43 -22.55 -31.93
N TYR A 289 -24.01 -21.30 -32.17
CA TYR A 289 -24.80 -20.08 -31.89
C TYR A 289 -24.82 -19.16 -33.14
N PRO A 290 -25.52 -19.54 -34.21
CA PRO A 290 -25.51 -18.82 -35.49
C PRO A 290 -26.10 -17.40 -35.43
N ASN A 291 -26.84 -17.08 -34.35
CA ASN A 291 -27.43 -15.76 -34.12
C ASN A 291 -26.45 -14.75 -33.49
N LEU A 292 -25.25 -15.16 -33.08
CA LEU A 292 -24.21 -14.26 -32.55
C LEU A 292 -23.42 -13.67 -33.72
N GLU A 293 -23.94 -12.60 -34.31
CA GLU A 293 -23.29 -11.88 -35.41
C GLU A 293 -22.31 -10.83 -34.86
N GLY A 294 -21.11 -10.74 -35.47
CA GLY A 294 -20.08 -9.79 -35.05
C GLY A 294 -19.52 -10.06 -33.64
N GLY A 295 -19.07 -9.00 -33.01
CA GLY A 295 -18.56 -9.10 -31.62
C GLY A 295 -17.24 -9.81 -31.51
N ILE A 296 -16.96 -10.34 -30.30
CA ILE A 296 -15.71 -11.05 -29.96
C ILE A 296 -15.98 -12.17 -28.95
N PHE A 297 -15.28 -13.30 -29.12
CA PHE A 297 -15.27 -14.41 -28.17
C PHE A 297 -14.04 -14.33 -27.29
N LEU A 298 -14.27 -14.33 -25.99
CA LEU A 298 -13.24 -14.21 -24.96
C LEU A 298 -13.34 -15.36 -23.96
N ARG A 299 -12.23 -15.63 -23.28
CA ARG A 299 -12.13 -16.56 -22.17
C ARG A 299 -11.47 -15.91 -20.97
N ILE A 300 -11.95 -16.23 -19.80
CA ILE A 300 -11.27 -16.00 -18.51
C ILE A 300 -11.18 -17.32 -17.75
N ASP A 301 -10.13 -17.43 -16.90
CA ASP A 301 -9.95 -18.54 -15.97
C ASP A 301 -10.17 -17.98 -14.58
N CYS A 302 -11.29 -18.31 -13.91
CA CYS A 302 -11.71 -17.66 -12.68
C CYS A 302 -12.57 -18.58 -11.80
N LYS A 303 -12.43 -18.46 -10.48
CA LYS A 303 -13.32 -19.13 -9.51
C LYS A 303 -14.68 -18.47 -9.51
N ARG A 304 -15.71 -19.31 -9.34
CA ARG A 304 -17.08 -18.82 -9.19
C ARG A 304 -17.23 -18.14 -7.83
N ASN A 305 -17.60 -16.85 -7.85
CA ASN A 305 -17.99 -16.09 -6.66
C ASN A 305 -19.08 -15.07 -7.02
N TYR A 306 -19.58 -14.36 -6.03
CA TYR A 306 -20.64 -13.35 -6.21
C TYR A 306 -20.21 -12.23 -7.16
N GLU A 307 -18.98 -11.75 -7.03
CA GLU A 307 -18.47 -10.62 -7.83
C GLU A 307 -18.34 -10.98 -9.31
N LEU A 308 -17.90 -12.21 -9.62
CA LEU A 308 -17.85 -12.71 -10.98
C LEU A 308 -19.25 -12.70 -11.63
N ILE A 309 -20.23 -13.28 -10.96
CA ILE A 309 -21.60 -13.35 -11.49
C ILE A 309 -22.19 -11.95 -11.66
N ARG A 310 -22.00 -11.08 -10.70
CA ARG A 310 -22.44 -9.68 -10.78
C ARG A 310 -21.78 -8.95 -11.94
N GLU A 311 -20.47 -9.11 -12.15
CA GLU A 311 -19.73 -8.45 -13.23
C GLU A 311 -20.23 -8.93 -14.59
N LEU A 312 -20.35 -10.24 -14.79
CA LEU A 312 -20.88 -10.80 -16.05
C LEU A 312 -22.33 -10.34 -16.32
N THR A 313 -23.16 -10.31 -15.28
CA THR A 313 -24.58 -9.90 -15.41
C THR A 313 -24.71 -8.40 -15.73
N SER A 314 -23.76 -7.56 -15.27
CA SER A 314 -23.81 -6.10 -15.43
C SER A 314 -23.84 -5.64 -16.89
N PHE A 315 -23.32 -6.45 -17.80
CA PHE A 315 -23.33 -6.17 -19.24
C PHE A 315 -24.69 -6.44 -19.89
N GLY A 316 -25.60 -7.12 -19.20
CA GLY A 316 -26.92 -7.50 -19.74
C GLY A 316 -26.80 -8.24 -21.08
N LYS A 317 -27.59 -7.86 -22.08
CA LYS A 317 -27.56 -8.49 -23.39
C LYS A 317 -26.29 -8.26 -24.22
N ASN A 318 -25.37 -7.44 -23.75
CA ASN A 318 -24.15 -7.11 -24.49
C ASN A 318 -23.03 -8.13 -24.25
N LEU A 319 -23.17 -8.98 -23.24
CA LEU A 319 -22.27 -10.08 -22.92
C LEU A 319 -23.09 -11.34 -22.66
N LEU A 320 -22.73 -12.44 -23.33
CA LEU A 320 -23.38 -13.73 -23.13
C LEU A 320 -22.35 -14.76 -22.70
N VAL A 321 -22.56 -15.37 -21.56
CA VAL A 321 -21.77 -16.52 -21.10
C VAL A 321 -22.21 -17.75 -21.90
N LEU A 322 -21.23 -18.44 -22.51
CA LEU A 322 -21.46 -19.59 -23.37
C LEU A 322 -21.09 -20.91 -22.67
N GLU A 323 -20.05 -20.88 -21.88
CA GLU A 323 -19.51 -22.01 -21.07
C GLU A 323 -18.82 -21.51 -19.81
N PRO A 324 -18.80 -22.30 -18.71
CA PRO A 324 -19.54 -23.56 -18.51
C PRO A 324 -21.02 -23.28 -18.17
N ARG A 325 -21.86 -24.32 -18.34
CA ARG A 325 -23.31 -24.19 -18.11
C ARG A 325 -23.66 -23.72 -16.70
N VAL A 326 -22.90 -24.14 -15.68
CA VAL A 326 -23.15 -23.74 -14.29
C VAL A 326 -23.07 -22.20 -14.10
N ILE A 327 -22.13 -21.54 -14.77
CA ILE A 327 -22.00 -20.06 -14.73
C ILE A 327 -23.07 -19.42 -15.64
N GLN A 328 -23.32 -20.01 -16.81
CA GLN A 328 -24.34 -19.56 -17.74
C GLN A 328 -25.73 -19.55 -17.09
N ASP A 329 -26.15 -20.64 -16.46
CA ASP A 329 -27.47 -20.79 -15.83
C ASP A 329 -27.64 -19.78 -14.68
N GLU A 330 -26.57 -19.48 -13.92
CA GLU A 330 -26.61 -18.51 -12.81
C GLU A 330 -26.74 -17.06 -13.32
N VAL A 331 -25.99 -16.69 -14.35
CA VAL A 331 -26.11 -15.36 -14.98
C VAL A 331 -27.49 -15.18 -15.61
N PHE A 332 -28.01 -16.18 -16.32
CA PHE A 332 -29.35 -16.16 -16.90
C PHE A 332 -30.43 -16.12 -15.83
N GLY A 333 -30.28 -16.90 -14.75
CA GLY A 333 -31.24 -16.92 -13.65
C GLY A 333 -31.43 -15.55 -12.99
N GLN A 334 -30.37 -14.77 -12.85
CA GLN A 334 -30.48 -13.39 -12.33
C GLN A 334 -31.22 -12.44 -13.29
N ILE A 335 -31.10 -12.65 -14.62
CA ILE A 335 -31.77 -11.82 -15.62
C ILE A 335 -33.24 -12.22 -15.77
N SER A 336 -33.57 -13.51 -15.66
CA SER A 336 -34.93 -14.02 -15.88
C SER A 336 -35.91 -13.64 -14.75
N LEU A 337 -35.44 -13.40 -13.53
CA LEU A 337 -36.27 -12.90 -12.42
C LEU A 337 -36.97 -11.57 -12.71
N LEU A 338 -36.60 -10.87 -13.80
CA LEU A 338 -37.25 -9.63 -14.22
C LEU A 338 -38.37 -9.85 -15.25
N ASN A 339 -38.59 -11.10 -15.68
CA ASN A 339 -39.59 -11.43 -16.73
C ASN A 339 -40.81 -12.19 -16.16
N ASP A 340 -40.84 -12.51 -14.88
CA ASP A 340 -41.99 -13.05 -14.13
C ASP A 340 -42.65 -11.94 -13.33
#